data_e3cf8c0d2b3a6aa0af9895ec2b30e7da
#
_entry.id   e3cf8c0d2b3a6aa0af9895ec2b30e7da
#
_cell.length_a   1.000
_cell.length_b   1.000
_cell.length_c   1.000
_cell.angle_alpha   90.00
_cell.angle_beta   90.00
_cell.angle_gamma   90.00
#
_symmetry.space_group_name_H-M   'P 1'
#
loop_
_entity.id
_entity.type
_entity.pdbx_description
1 polymer ?
#
loop_
_entity_poly.entity_id
_entity_poly.type
_entity_poly.pdbx_seq_one_letter_code
_entity_poly.pdbx_strand_id
1 'polypeptide(L)'
;MMKNIKIPYRACALALAAVLLALIVPMLLIARYDVPCADDFSFGGRAHFAYESTHSLLAAVSAAVQEARAAYSTWQGSFSAIVLMAIPPMVFGEQAYALTAWIMLAALIGGTFIFCAALFRRVFGTRRSVGI
;
A
#
# COMPACT_ATOMS: atom_id res chain seq x y z
N MET A 1 -8.59 22.93 42.09
CA MET A 1 -7.78 23.78 41.17
C MET A 1 -7.07 22.87 40.19
N MET A 2 -7.67 22.61 39.03
CA MET A 2 -7.06 21.74 38.01
C MET A 2 -5.95 22.51 37.30
N LYS A 3 -4.69 22.08 37.46
CA LYS A 3 -3.56 22.59 36.69
C LYS A 3 -3.79 22.27 35.20
N ASN A 4 -3.93 23.30 34.36
CA ASN A 4 -3.93 23.15 32.91
C ASN A 4 -2.58 22.58 32.45
N ILE A 5 -2.52 21.27 32.25
CA ILE A 5 -1.34 20.59 31.72
C ILE A 5 -1.34 20.87 30.19
N LYS A 6 -0.56 21.86 29.79
CA LYS A 6 -0.29 22.11 28.38
C LYS A 6 0.68 21.02 27.89
N ILE A 7 0.16 19.95 27.37
CA ILE A 7 1.00 18.93 26.71
C ILE A 7 1.54 19.56 25.41
N PRO A 8 2.86 19.69 25.24
CA PRO A 8 3.41 20.27 24.03
C PRO A 8 3.11 19.32 22.84
N TYR A 9 2.44 19.85 21.80
CA TYR A 9 2.05 19.07 20.62
C TYR A 9 3.23 18.30 19.98
N ARG A 10 4.45 18.82 20.09
CA ARG A 10 5.68 18.15 19.63
C ARG A 10 5.96 16.85 20.40
N ALA A 11 5.76 16.84 21.70
CA ALA A 11 5.95 15.63 22.51
C ALA A 11 4.91 14.56 22.14
N CYS A 12 3.65 14.95 21.93
CA CYS A 12 2.61 14.04 21.45
C CYS A 12 2.95 13.48 20.06
N ALA A 13 3.41 14.32 19.13
CA ALA A 13 3.79 13.89 17.79
C ALA A 13 4.96 12.90 17.82
N LEU A 14 5.98 13.17 18.63
CA LEU A 14 7.12 12.27 18.82
C LEU A 14 6.71 10.93 19.46
N ALA A 15 5.85 10.97 20.47
CA ALA A 15 5.34 9.75 21.08
C ALA A 15 4.54 8.90 20.09
N LEU A 16 3.65 9.53 19.30
CA LEU A 16 2.90 8.83 18.26
C LEU A 16 3.82 8.26 17.16
N ALA A 17 4.84 9.02 16.73
CA ALA A 17 5.81 8.53 15.77
C ALA A 17 6.61 7.34 16.32
N ALA A 18 7.01 7.38 17.59
CA ALA A 18 7.70 6.27 18.25
C ALA A 18 6.82 5.01 18.31
N VAL A 19 5.54 5.16 18.69
CA VAL A 19 4.57 4.05 18.69
C VAL A 19 4.39 3.48 17.27
N LEU A 20 4.23 4.33 16.27
CA LEU A 20 4.09 3.92 14.88
C LEU A 20 5.31 3.12 14.41
N LEU A 21 6.52 3.61 14.68
CA LEU A 21 7.74 2.89 14.36
C LEU A 21 7.85 1.56 15.09
N ALA A 22 7.49 1.52 16.38
CA ALA A 22 7.50 0.29 17.16
C ALA A 22 6.53 -0.78 16.61
N LEU A 23 5.46 -0.37 15.94
CA LEU A 23 4.52 -1.28 15.28
C LEU A 23 4.97 -1.69 13.88
N ILE A 24 5.49 -0.74 13.09
CA ILE A 24 5.86 -0.99 11.68
C ILE A 24 7.15 -1.81 11.58
N VAL A 25 8.17 -1.51 12.39
CA VAL A 25 9.48 -2.18 12.30
C VAL A 25 9.39 -3.71 12.44
N PRO A 26 8.68 -4.26 13.45
CA PRO A 26 8.49 -5.71 13.54
C PRO A 26 7.78 -6.30 12.32
N MET A 27 6.77 -5.63 11.78
CA MET A 27 6.06 -6.09 10.57
C MET A 27 7.00 -6.20 9.38
N LEU A 28 7.83 -5.17 9.16
CA LEU A 28 8.81 -5.17 8.06
C LEU A 28 9.92 -6.20 8.27
N LEU A 29 10.31 -6.48 9.51
CA LEU A 29 11.30 -7.52 9.82
C LEU A 29 10.73 -8.93 9.56
N ILE A 30 9.45 -9.16 9.82
CA ILE A 30 8.76 -10.43 9.56
C ILE A 30 8.50 -10.60 8.06
N ALA A 31 8.19 -9.52 7.34
CA ALA A 31 7.87 -9.55 5.91
C ALA A 31 8.94 -10.20 5.03
N ARG A 32 10.20 -10.23 5.47
CA ARG A 32 11.28 -10.94 4.75
C ARG A 32 11.08 -12.46 4.68
N TYR A 33 10.20 -13.00 5.52
CA TYR A 33 9.85 -14.42 5.56
C TYR A 33 8.50 -14.71 4.89
N ASP A 34 7.82 -13.67 4.35
CA ASP A 34 6.59 -13.85 3.64
C ASP A 34 6.81 -14.66 2.36
N VAL A 35 5.94 -15.61 2.15
CA VAL A 35 5.90 -16.45 0.95
C VAL A 35 4.52 -16.37 0.32
N PRO A 36 4.44 -16.39 -1.02
CA PRO A 36 3.16 -16.39 -1.70
C PRO A 36 2.35 -17.66 -1.36
N CYS A 37 1.06 -17.53 -1.23
CA CYS A 37 0.16 -18.64 -0.92
C CYS A 37 -1.18 -18.48 -1.64
N ALA A 38 -1.89 -19.59 -1.82
CA ALA A 38 -3.27 -19.66 -2.29
C ALA A 38 -3.66 -18.63 -3.36
N ASP A 39 -4.30 -17.54 -2.92
CA ASP A 39 -4.84 -16.49 -3.81
C ASP A 39 -3.75 -15.75 -4.60
N ASP A 40 -2.53 -15.63 -4.06
CA ASP A 40 -1.42 -15.01 -4.77
C ASP A 40 -1.11 -15.76 -6.08
N PHE A 41 -1.11 -17.08 -6.03
CA PHE A 41 -0.94 -17.92 -7.22
C PHE A 41 -2.17 -17.89 -8.13
N SER A 42 -3.37 -17.83 -7.55
CA SER A 42 -4.61 -17.80 -8.32
C SER A 42 -4.73 -16.55 -9.17
N PHE A 43 -4.43 -15.38 -8.62
CA PHE A 43 -4.51 -14.11 -9.33
C PHE A 43 -3.21 -13.72 -10.02
N GLY A 44 -2.05 -13.96 -9.39
CA GLY A 44 -0.74 -13.56 -9.90
C GLY A 44 -0.15 -14.51 -10.93
N GLY A 45 -0.63 -15.76 -11.01
CA GLY A 45 -0.04 -16.82 -11.83
C GLY A 45 0.05 -16.47 -13.31
N ARG A 46 -1.02 -15.93 -13.91
CA ARG A 46 -1.00 -15.51 -15.32
C ARG A 46 0.05 -14.44 -15.63
N ALA A 47 0.15 -13.44 -14.75
CA ALA A 47 1.12 -12.36 -14.92
C ALA A 47 2.55 -12.88 -14.75
N HIS A 48 2.77 -13.80 -13.81
CA HIS A 48 4.06 -14.46 -13.59
C HIS A 48 4.49 -15.24 -14.85
N PHE A 49 3.66 -16.13 -15.38
CA PHE A 49 3.96 -16.88 -16.61
C PHE A 49 4.19 -15.97 -17.80
N ALA A 50 3.41 -14.89 -17.95
CA ALA A 50 3.61 -13.93 -19.02
C ALA A 50 4.95 -13.20 -18.89
N TYR A 51 5.35 -12.87 -17.66
CA TYR A 51 6.64 -12.25 -17.40
C TYR A 51 7.81 -13.23 -17.63
N GLU A 52 7.73 -14.45 -17.12
CA GLU A 52 8.78 -15.46 -17.30
C GLU A 52 9.03 -15.80 -18.78
N SER A 53 7.96 -15.90 -19.56
CA SER A 53 8.09 -16.27 -20.98
C SER A 53 8.59 -15.14 -21.87
N THR A 54 8.34 -13.88 -21.51
CA THR A 54 8.61 -12.73 -22.39
C THR A 54 9.61 -11.72 -21.81
N HIS A 55 9.88 -11.77 -20.51
CA HIS A 55 10.60 -10.75 -19.74
C HIS A 55 10.04 -9.32 -19.95
N SER A 56 8.73 -9.22 -20.25
CA SER A 56 8.05 -7.98 -20.57
C SER A 56 7.06 -7.60 -19.47
N LEU A 57 7.28 -6.42 -18.87
CA LEU A 57 6.31 -5.83 -17.93
C LEU A 57 4.95 -5.60 -18.57
N LEU A 58 4.93 -5.20 -19.84
CA LEU A 58 3.68 -4.95 -20.55
C LEU A 58 2.87 -6.24 -20.72
N ALA A 59 3.54 -7.35 -20.97
CA ALA A 59 2.87 -8.66 -21.05
C ALA A 59 2.28 -9.07 -19.70
N ALA A 60 3.03 -8.89 -18.61
CA ALA A 60 2.54 -9.16 -17.26
C ALA A 60 1.33 -8.29 -16.88
N VAL A 61 1.39 -6.98 -17.15
CA VAL A 61 0.27 -6.05 -16.91
C VAL A 61 -0.95 -6.43 -17.76
N SER A 62 -0.75 -6.77 -19.04
CA SER A 62 -1.85 -7.21 -19.91
C SER A 62 -2.51 -8.47 -19.37
N ALA A 63 -1.73 -9.44 -18.91
CA ALA A 63 -2.23 -10.68 -18.32
C ALA A 63 -3.02 -10.41 -17.02
N ALA A 64 -2.53 -9.50 -16.16
CA ALA A 64 -3.23 -9.10 -14.94
C ALA A 64 -4.58 -8.40 -15.23
N VAL A 65 -4.63 -7.54 -16.24
CA VAL A 65 -5.88 -6.90 -16.67
C VAL A 65 -6.88 -7.93 -17.21
N GLN A 66 -6.40 -8.95 -17.93
CA GLN A 66 -7.24 -10.05 -18.41
C GLN A 66 -7.80 -10.86 -17.22
N GLU A 67 -6.98 -11.16 -16.21
CA GLU A 67 -7.43 -11.83 -14.99
C GLU A 67 -8.48 -11.00 -14.25
N ALA A 68 -8.26 -9.71 -14.10
CA ALA A 68 -9.23 -8.82 -13.48
C ALA A 68 -10.55 -8.75 -14.24
N ARG A 69 -10.53 -8.77 -15.57
CA ARG A 69 -11.75 -8.82 -16.41
C ARG A 69 -12.49 -10.14 -16.22
N ALA A 70 -11.78 -11.26 -16.19
CA ALA A 70 -12.38 -12.56 -15.96
C ALA A 70 -13.03 -12.63 -14.58
N ALA A 71 -12.32 -12.22 -13.52
CA ALA A 71 -12.83 -12.18 -12.16
C ALA A 71 -14.04 -11.23 -12.01
N TYR A 72 -14.02 -10.07 -12.66
CA TYR A 72 -15.13 -9.12 -12.64
C TYR A 72 -16.43 -9.73 -13.17
N SER A 73 -16.35 -10.53 -14.22
CA SER A 73 -17.52 -11.15 -14.85
C SER A 73 -18.02 -12.42 -14.16
N THR A 74 -17.14 -13.10 -13.40
CA THR A 74 -17.44 -14.45 -12.87
C THR A 74 -17.52 -14.52 -11.34
N TRP A 75 -16.88 -13.59 -10.64
CA TRP A 75 -16.75 -13.67 -9.18
C TRP A 75 -17.20 -12.41 -8.46
N GLN A 76 -16.50 -11.27 -8.64
CA GLN A 76 -16.84 -10.02 -7.94
C GLN A 76 -16.46 -8.78 -8.75
N GLY A 77 -17.22 -7.68 -8.55
CA GLY A 77 -17.03 -6.42 -9.26
C GLY A 77 -15.84 -5.56 -8.81
N SER A 78 -14.87 -6.11 -8.05
CA SER A 78 -13.71 -5.37 -7.52
C SER A 78 -12.56 -5.30 -8.52
N PHE A 79 -12.77 -4.69 -9.68
CA PHE A 79 -11.80 -4.67 -10.77
C PHE A 79 -10.42 -4.14 -10.35
N SER A 80 -10.35 -2.99 -9.70
CA SER A 80 -9.07 -2.38 -9.31
C SER A 80 -8.31 -3.20 -8.26
N ALA A 81 -9.02 -3.80 -7.30
CA ALA A 81 -8.40 -4.66 -6.30
C ALA A 81 -7.79 -5.91 -6.96
N ILE A 82 -8.54 -6.54 -7.89
CA ILE A 82 -8.05 -7.73 -8.59
C ILE A 82 -6.82 -7.40 -9.46
N VAL A 83 -6.78 -6.25 -10.13
CA VAL A 83 -5.57 -5.83 -10.88
C VAL A 83 -4.36 -5.75 -9.96
N LEU A 84 -4.52 -5.16 -8.77
CA LEU A 84 -3.42 -5.09 -7.79
C LEU A 84 -3.03 -6.47 -7.26
N MET A 85 -3.99 -7.36 -7.02
CA MET A 85 -3.73 -8.74 -6.61
C MET A 85 -3.10 -9.59 -7.72
N ALA A 86 -3.32 -9.24 -8.98
CA ALA A 86 -2.79 -9.95 -10.14
C ALA A 86 -1.36 -9.51 -10.54
N ILE A 87 -0.83 -8.43 -9.93
CA ILE A 87 0.56 -7.98 -10.14
C ILE A 87 1.28 -7.88 -8.78
N PRO A 88 1.30 -8.93 -7.96
CA PRO A 88 2.11 -8.91 -6.75
C PRO A 88 3.60 -8.96 -7.14
N PRO A 89 4.51 -8.52 -6.26
CA PRO A 89 5.95 -8.59 -6.50
C PRO A 89 6.47 -9.98 -6.87
N MET A 90 5.79 -11.06 -6.46
CA MET A 90 6.13 -12.44 -6.84
C MET A 90 6.13 -12.68 -8.36
N VAL A 91 5.45 -11.84 -9.14
CA VAL A 91 5.47 -11.89 -10.60
C VAL A 91 6.90 -11.85 -11.13
N PHE A 92 7.79 -11.16 -10.43
CA PHE A 92 9.22 -11.02 -10.75
C PHE A 92 10.12 -12.06 -10.08
N GLY A 93 9.54 -12.99 -9.34
CA GLY A 93 10.21 -14.05 -8.61
C GLY A 93 9.73 -14.16 -7.16
N GLU A 94 9.77 -15.38 -6.61
CA GLU A 94 9.25 -15.64 -5.25
C GLU A 94 9.94 -14.79 -4.18
N GLN A 95 11.24 -14.53 -4.33
CA GLN A 95 12.02 -13.71 -3.37
C GLN A 95 11.55 -12.24 -3.32
N ALA A 96 10.93 -11.76 -4.41
CA ALA A 96 10.39 -10.41 -4.46
C ALA A 96 9.10 -10.27 -3.65
N TYR A 97 8.48 -11.37 -3.22
CA TYR A 97 7.21 -11.33 -2.48
C TYR A 97 7.32 -10.56 -1.16
N ALA A 98 8.45 -10.63 -0.48
CA ALA A 98 8.73 -9.85 0.72
C ALA A 98 8.54 -8.34 0.55
N LEU A 99 8.65 -7.81 -0.69
CA LEU A 99 8.40 -6.40 -1.00
C LEU A 99 6.92 -6.02 -0.90
N THR A 100 6.00 -6.99 -0.90
CA THR A 100 4.56 -6.75 -0.83
C THR A 100 4.21 -5.94 0.42
N ALA A 101 4.68 -6.36 1.59
CA ALA A 101 4.44 -5.66 2.85
C ALA A 101 5.01 -4.24 2.85
N TRP A 102 6.20 -4.04 2.28
CA TRP A 102 6.83 -2.72 2.16
C TRP A 102 6.00 -1.78 1.26
N ILE A 103 5.58 -2.28 0.09
CA ILE A 103 4.77 -1.51 -0.86
C ILE A 103 3.42 -1.16 -0.25
N MET A 104 2.75 -2.13 0.40
CA MET A 104 1.45 -1.93 1.02
C MET A 104 1.50 -0.91 2.16
N LEU A 105 2.50 -1.01 3.04
CA LEU A 105 2.68 -0.06 4.14
C LEU A 105 3.04 1.33 3.62
N ALA A 106 3.91 1.45 2.62
CA ALA A 106 4.25 2.73 2.01
C ALA A 106 3.02 3.38 1.35
N ALA A 107 2.21 2.61 0.63
CA ALA A 107 0.98 3.09 0.00
C ALA A 107 -0.05 3.52 1.05
N LEU A 108 -0.23 2.75 2.14
CA LEU A 108 -1.15 3.06 3.22
C LEU A 108 -0.74 4.35 3.95
N ILE A 109 0.53 4.46 4.36
CA ILE A 109 1.04 5.63 5.08
C ILE A 109 1.02 6.86 4.18
N GLY A 110 1.53 6.74 2.95
CA GLY A 110 1.55 7.84 1.98
C GLY A 110 0.16 8.30 1.59
N GLY A 111 -0.75 7.37 1.30
CA GLY A 111 -2.15 7.66 0.99
C GLY A 111 -2.88 8.34 2.15
N THR A 112 -2.68 7.85 3.37
CA THR A 112 -3.25 8.47 4.58
C THR A 112 -2.72 9.89 4.77
N PHE A 113 -1.41 10.10 4.59
CA PHE A 113 -0.81 11.42 4.71
C PHE A 113 -1.37 12.40 3.67
N ILE A 114 -1.45 11.97 2.40
CA ILE A 114 -2.00 12.78 1.30
C ILE A 114 -3.47 13.12 1.58
N PHE A 115 -4.25 12.12 2.00
CA PHE A 115 -5.67 12.30 2.33
C PHE A 115 -5.85 13.30 3.48
N CYS A 116 -5.12 13.14 4.58
CA CYS A 116 -5.17 14.04 5.71
C CYS A 116 -4.75 15.45 5.31
N ALA A 117 -3.66 15.60 4.56
CA ALA A 117 -3.20 16.91 4.08
C ALA A 117 -4.25 17.60 3.20
N ALA A 118 -4.90 16.86 2.30
CA ALA A 118 -5.97 17.39 1.46
C ALA A 118 -7.20 17.79 2.28
N LEU A 119 -7.60 16.94 3.23
CA LEU A 119 -8.71 17.20 4.14
C LEU A 119 -8.48 18.45 4.99
N PHE A 120 -7.30 18.56 5.62
CA PHE A 120 -6.95 19.74 6.43
C PHE A 120 -6.93 21.02 5.60
N ARG A 121 -6.40 20.97 4.38
CA ARG A 121 -6.43 22.14 3.47
C ARG A 121 -7.85 22.55 3.11
N ARG A 122 -8.73 21.59 2.87
CA ARG A 122 -10.10 21.83 2.44
C ARG A 122 -11.01 22.28 3.58
N VAL A 123 -10.92 21.64 4.74
CA VAL A 123 -11.81 21.85 5.89
C VAL A 123 -11.37 23.03 6.75
N PHE A 124 -10.08 23.13 7.05
CA PHE A 124 -9.56 24.16 7.97
C PHE A 124 -8.99 25.37 7.26
N GLY A 125 -9.06 25.38 5.91
CA GLY A 125 -8.69 26.54 5.08
C GLY A 125 -7.41 27.20 5.55
N THR A 126 -6.24 26.66 5.22
CA THR A 126 -5.03 27.46 5.35
C THR A 126 -5.14 28.61 4.35
N ARG A 127 -5.86 29.69 4.72
CA ARG A 127 -5.69 31.00 4.13
C ARG A 127 -4.21 31.34 4.34
N ARG A 128 -3.38 31.09 3.33
CA ARG A 128 -2.16 31.86 3.18
C ARG A 128 -2.65 33.31 3.14
N SER A 129 -2.46 34.06 4.25
CA SER A 129 -2.49 35.48 4.19
C SER A 129 -1.33 35.85 3.26
N VAL A 130 -1.67 36.14 2.02
CA VAL A 130 -0.76 36.86 1.12
C VAL A 130 -0.65 38.22 1.76
N GLY A 131 0.41 38.40 2.60
CA GLY A 131 0.81 39.70 3.07
C GLY A 131 1.25 40.47 1.83
N ILE A 132 0.49 41.51 1.52
CA ILE A 132 0.89 42.61 0.66
C ILE A 132 1.81 43.49 1.48
#